data_8d592d2d50106c4530f31c4f766cf3a9
#
_entry.id   8d592d2d50106c4530f31c4f766cf3a9
#
_cell.length_a   1.000
_cell.length_b   1.000
_cell.length_c   1.000
_cell.angle_alpha   90.00
_cell.angle_beta   90.00
_cell.angle_gamma   90.00
#
_symmetry.space_group_name_H-M   'P 1'
#
loop_
_entity.id
_entity.type
_entity.pdbx_description
1 polymer ?
#
loop_
_entity_poly.entity_id
_entity_poly.type
_entity_poly.pdbx_seq_one_letter_code
_entity_poly.pdbx_strand_id
1 'polypeptide(L)'
;MFIEDMVETKPPANPLFLRDEELRQGIELLFYAYRDFTFESDQQLKRHHLGRAHHRALYFIGRHPGQTVGHLLAIVKVTKQSISRVLKDLIEQGYVEQKSGARDRRERRLWLSETGAALEQSLTERQSKRFARAYRETGAEAVDGFRKVLLGLLDPPERAEVEKRLRSGR
;
A
#
# COMPACT_ATOMS: atom_id res chain seq x y z
N MET A 1 -21.18 1.07 62.84
CA MET A 1 -20.28 1.97 62.10
C MET A 1 -19.43 1.07 61.22
N PHE A 2 -19.90 0.79 59.98
CA PHE A 2 -19.25 -0.08 59.02
C PHE A 2 -18.25 0.76 58.24
N ILE A 3 -16.96 0.42 58.33
CA ILE A 3 -15.92 0.97 57.48
C ILE A 3 -15.97 0.12 56.23
N GLU A 4 -16.51 0.69 55.15
CA GLU A 4 -16.40 0.11 53.81
C GLU A 4 -14.92 0.11 53.40
N ASP A 5 -14.36 -1.09 53.26
CA ASP A 5 -13.08 -1.33 52.60
C ASP A 5 -13.19 -0.83 51.13
N MET A 6 -12.72 0.37 50.89
CA MET A 6 -12.44 0.83 49.54
C MET A 6 -11.27 -0.02 49.01
N VAL A 7 -11.61 -1.10 48.30
CA VAL A 7 -10.63 -1.81 47.48
C VAL A 7 -10.23 -0.87 46.37
N GLU A 8 -9.06 -0.26 46.53
CA GLU A 8 -8.38 0.52 45.53
C GLU A 8 -8.03 -0.43 44.37
N THR A 9 -8.91 -0.52 43.35
CA THR A 9 -8.66 -1.30 42.15
C THR A 9 -7.55 -0.59 41.37
N LYS A 10 -6.32 -1.07 41.60
CA LYS A 10 -5.15 -0.67 40.79
C LYS A 10 -5.51 -0.84 39.33
N PRO A 11 -5.38 0.20 38.45
CA PRO A 11 -5.71 0.07 37.05
C PRO A 11 -4.91 -1.11 36.48
N PRO A 12 -5.52 -1.92 35.56
CA PRO A 12 -4.87 -3.09 35.02
C PRO A 12 -3.53 -2.67 34.40
N ALA A 13 -2.47 -3.39 34.76
CA ALA A 13 -1.13 -3.10 34.25
C ALA A 13 -1.18 -3.12 32.71
N ASN A 14 -0.70 -2.04 32.10
CA ASN A 14 -0.66 -1.92 30.64
C ASN A 14 0.05 -3.16 30.04
N PRO A 15 -0.55 -3.90 29.08
CA PRO A 15 0.09 -5.06 28.48
C PRO A 15 1.49 -4.71 27.98
N LEU A 16 2.45 -5.64 28.07
CA LEU A 16 3.85 -5.38 27.72
C LEU A 16 4.01 -4.76 26.34
N PHE A 17 3.22 -5.24 25.36
CA PHE A 17 3.24 -4.75 23.97
C PHE A 17 2.63 -3.35 23.78
N LEU A 18 2.03 -2.74 24.80
CA LEU A 18 1.52 -1.36 24.79
C LEU A 18 2.41 -0.39 25.58
N ARG A 19 3.60 -0.80 26.01
CA ARG A 19 4.57 0.11 26.62
C ARG A 19 5.13 1.06 25.56
N ASP A 20 5.45 2.27 25.95
CA ASP A 20 5.94 3.32 25.02
C ASP A 20 7.11 2.84 24.15
N GLU A 21 8.04 2.10 24.75
CA GLU A 21 9.20 1.57 24.00
C GLU A 21 8.79 0.56 22.93
N GLU A 22 7.86 -0.34 23.22
CA GLU A 22 7.36 -1.32 22.27
C GLU A 22 6.60 -0.65 21.10
N LEU A 23 5.85 0.41 21.40
CA LEU A 23 5.16 1.19 20.37
C LEU A 23 6.15 1.96 19.49
N ARG A 24 7.20 2.53 20.07
CA ARG A 24 8.29 3.19 19.32
C ARG A 24 9.03 2.21 18.43
N GLN A 25 9.35 1.02 18.91
CA GLN A 25 9.95 -0.04 18.09
C GLN A 25 9.05 -0.44 16.91
N GLY A 26 7.75 -0.53 17.11
CA GLY A 26 6.80 -0.77 16.03
C GLY A 26 6.85 0.30 14.93
N ILE A 27 6.91 1.57 15.33
CA ILE A 27 7.05 2.71 14.41
C ILE A 27 8.37 2.63 13.63
N GLU A 28 9.48 2.39 14.32
CA GLU A 28 10.80 2.29 13.71
C GLU A 28 10.91 1.10 12.76
N LEU A 29 10.40 -0.07 13.15
CA LEU A 29 10.39 -1.26 12.30
C LEU A 29 9.60 -1.03 11.02
N LEU A 30 8.46 -0.36 11.09
CA LEU A 30 7.68 0.00 9.90
C LEU A 30 8.49 0.93 8.97
N PHE A 31 9.19 1.92 9.54
CA PHE A 31 10.06 2.83 8.78
C PHE A 31 11.20 2.07 8.09
N TYR A 32 11.98 1.27 8.83
CA TYR A 32 13.10 0.53 8.28
C TYR A 32 12.66 -0.50 7.23
N ALA A 33 11.60 -1.25 7.52
CA ALA A 33 11.05 -2.22 6.59
C ALA A 33 10.59 -1.56 5.28
N TYR A 34 9.88 -0.44 5.36
CA TYR A 34 9.44 0.31 4.17
C TYR A 34 10.61 0.89 3.38
N ARG A 35 11.61 1.45 4.05
CA ARG A 35 12.83 1.96 3.43
C ARG A 35 13.51 0.87 2.59
N ASP A 36 13.77 -0.29 3.20
CA ASP A 36 14.46 -1.39 2.55
C ASP A 36 13.59 -2.08 1.49
N PHE A 37 12.28 -2.16 1.72
CA PHE A 37 11.30 -2.68 0.77
C PHE A 37 11.25 -1.86 -0.53
N THR A 38 11.41 -0.54 -0.44
CA THR A 38 11.34 0.34 -1.61
C THR A 38 12.68 0.55 -2.31
N PHE A 39 13.79 0.32 -1.63
CA PHE A 39 15.13 0.70 -2.09
C PHE A 39 15.49 0.14 -3.48
N GLU A 40 15.35 -1.16 -3.70
CA GLU A 40 15.72 -1.80 -4.97
C GLU A 40 14.83 -1.31 -6.13
N SER A 41 13.53 -1.18 -5.88
CA SER A 41 12.59 -0.64 -6.87
C SER A 41 12.90 0.82 -7.19
N ASP A 42 13.26 1.64 -6.19
CA ASP A 42 13.66 3.03 -6.40
C ASP A 42 14.93 3.13 -7.26
N GLN A 43 15.91 2.25 -7.08
CA GLN A 43 17.11 2.21 -7.90
C GLN A 43 16.80 1.83 -9.36
N GLN A 44 15.91 0.89 -9.58
CA GLN A 44 15.46 0.52 -10.92
C GLN A 44 14.72 1.66 -11.60
N LEU A 45 13.77 2.29 -10.89
CA LEU A 45 12.96 3.41 -11.40
C LEU A 45 13.82 4.61 -11.83
N LYS A 46 14.88 4.93 -11.08
CA LYS A 46 15.81 6.00 -11.45
C LYS A 46 16.44 5.82 -12.83
N ARG A 47 16.70 4.57 -13.25
CA ARG A 47 17.24 4.28 -14.59
C ARG A 47 16.25 4.62 -15.71
N HIS A 48 14.97 4.69 -15.39
CA HIS A 48 13.88 5.07 -16.30
C HIS A 48 13.41 6.51 -16.08
N HIS A 49 14.12 7.31 -15.28
CA HIS A 49 13.72 8.68 -14.87
C HIS A 49 12.34 8.72 -14.18
N LEU A 50 11.99 7.65 -13.49
CA LEU A 50 10.74 7.49 -12.74
C LEU A 50 11.01 7.52 -11.22
N GLY A 51 9.96 7.75 -10.44
CA GLY A 51 10.00 7.74 -8.98
C GLY A 51 8.86 6.95 -8.36
N ARG A 52 8.76 6.96 -7.03
CA ARG A 52 7.76 6.20 -6.26
C ARG A 52 6.31 6.47 -6.66
N ALA A 53 5.98 7.70 -7.03
CA ALA A 53 4.63 8.02 -7.49
C ALA A 53 4.28 7.30 -8.79
N HIS A 54 5.23 7.19 -9.72
CA HIS A 54 5.10 6.42 -10.95
C HIS A 54 4.94 4.92 -10.66
N HIS A 55 5.75 4.37 -9.74
CA HIS A 55 5.64 2.97 -9.31
C HIS A 55 4.24 2.64 -8.76
N ARG A 56 3.72 3.49 -7.86
CA ARG A 56 2.37 3.31 -7.33
C ARG A 56 1.30 3.33 -8.43
N ALA A 57 1.41 4.24 -9.38
CA ALA A 57 0.49 4.31 -10.51
C ALA A 57 0.57 3.05 -11.37
N LEU A 58 1.77 2.61 -11.77
CA LEU A 58 2.00 1.38 -12.54
C LEU A 58 1.39 0.17 -11.83
N TYR A 59 1.69 -0.01 -10.54
CA TYR A 59 1.19 -1.12 -9.74
C TYR A 59 -0.34 -1.17 -9.72
N PHE A 60 -1.01 -0.07 -9.38
CA PHE A 60 -2.47 -0.08 -9.28
C PHE A 60 -3.17 -0.09 -10.63
N ILE A 61 -2.56 0.44 -11.71
CA ILE A 61 -3.09 0.28 -13.07
C ILE A 61 -3.00 -1.19 -13.48
N GLY A 62 -1.90 -1.86 -13.20
CA GLY A 62 -1.75 -3.30 -13.46
C GLY A 62 -2.73 -4.16 -12.65
N ARG A 63 -3.00 -3.81 -11.39
CA ARG A 63 -3.98 -4.50 -10.53
C ARG A 63 -5.43 -4.29 -10.95
N HIS A 64 -5.75 -3.16 -11.57
CA HIS A 64 -7.11 -2.77 -11.97
C HIS A 64 -7.11 -2.24 -13.41
N PRO A 65 -6.85 -3.09 -14.42
CA PRO A 65 -6.81 -2.67 -15.82
C PRO A 65 -8.16 -2.12 -16.24
N GLY A 66 -8.17 -1.01 -16.99
CA GLY A 66 -9.37 -0.32 -17.41
C GLY A 66 -10.02 0.57 -16.36
N GLN A 67 -9.37 0.78 -15.22
CA GLN A 67 -9.88 1.71 -14.22
C GLN A 67 -9.84 3.16 -14.70
N THR A 68 -10.67 4.00 -14.11
CA THR A 68 -10.66 5.44 -14.37
C THR A 68 -9.55 6.16 -13.60
N VAL A 69 -9.17 7.35 -14.07
CA VAL A 69 -8.25 8.23 -13.32
C VAL A 69 -8.81 8.57 -11.93
N GLY A 70 -10.13 8.75 -11.82
CA GLY A 70 -10.80 8.98 -10.54
C GLY A 70 -10.66 7.82 -9.56
N HIS A 71 -10.77 6.57 -10.05
CA HIS A 71 -10.57 5.38 -9.23
C HIS A 71 -9.11 5.26 -8.77
N LEU A 72 -8.15 5.47 -9.65
CA LEU A 72 -6.73 5.49 -9.29
C LEU A 72 -6.45 6.55 -8.22
N LEU A 73 -7.00 7.76 -8.40
CA LEU A 73 -6.83 8.86 -7.44
C LEU A 73 -7.39 8.51 -6.06
N ALA A 74 -8.53 7.83 -6.00
CA ALA A 74 -9.12 7.36 -4.74
C ALA A 74 -8.25 6.31 -4.02
N ILE A 75 -7.45 5.53 -4.76
CA ILE A 75 -6.52 4.56 -4.17
C ILE A 75 -5.25 5.25 -3.65
N VAL A 76 -4.59 6.07 -4.49
CA VAL A 76 -3.27 6.62 -4.17
C VAL A 76 -3.33 7.86 -3.27
N LYS A 77 -4.50 8.49 -3.15
CA LYS A 77 -4.79 9.63 -2.26
C LYS A 77 -3.77 10.77 -2.36
N VAL A 78 -3.46 11.15 -3.60
CA VAL A 78 -2.65 12.32 -3.91
C VAL A 78 -3.52 13.41 -4.56
N THR A 79 -2.96 14.61 -4.80
CA THR A 79 -3.68 15.65 -5.50
C THR A 79 -3.93 15.28 -6.97
N LYS A 80 -5.02 15.80 -7.54
CA LYS A 80 -5.34 15.62 -8.97
C LYS A 80 -4.20 16.11 -9.88
N GLN A 81 -3.54 17.19 -9.49
CA GLN A 81 -2.40 17.74 -10.21
C GLN A 81 -1.20 16.78 -10.19
N SER A 82 -0.90 16.19 -9.03
CA SER A 82 0.21 15.24 -8.89
C SER A 82 -0.01 14.00 -9.74
N ILE A 83 -1.21 13.39 -9.68
CA ILE A 83 -1.49 12.20 -10.48
C ILE A 83 -1.52 12.50 -11.99
N SER A 84 -2.00 13.68 -12.40
CA SER A 84 -2.00 14.09 -13.81
C SER A 84 -0.58 14.20 -14.36
N ARG A 85 0.37 14.72 -13.58
CA ARG A 85 1.79 14.78 -13.97
C ARG A 85 2.38 13.39 -14.11
N VAL A 86 2.17 12.53 -13.12
CA VAL A 86 2.64 11.14 -13.13
C VAL A 86 2.09 10.36 -14.34
N LEU A 87 0.79 10.50 -14.62
CA LEU A 87 0.18 9.84 -15.78
C LEU A 87 0.71 10.39 -17.11
N LYS A 88 0.93 11.70 -17.19
CA LYS A 88 1.54 12.31 -18.37
C LYS A 88 2.92 11.70 -18.65
N ASP A 89 3.80 11.65 -17.65
CA ASP A 89 5.13 11.08 -17.78
C ASP A 89 5.09 9.60 -18.23
N LEU A 90 4.20 8.80 -17.63
CA LEU A 90 4.04 7.37 -17.95
C LEU A 90 3.47 7.14 -19.36
N ILE A 91 2.56 8.01 -19.83
CA ILE A 91 1.97 7.92 -21.18
C ILE A 91 3.00 8.36 -22.22
N GLU A 92 3.72 9.46 -21.98
CA GLU A 92 4.76 9.97 -22.90
C GLU A 92 5.92 8.99 -23.05
N GLN A 93 6.27 8.26 -21.98
CA GLN A 93 7.29 7.22 -22.01
C GLN A 93 6.77 5.86 -22.52
N GLY A 94 5.49 5.75 -22.83
CA GLY A 94 4.89 4.54 -23.42
C GLY A 94 4.62 3.41 -22.44
N TYR A 95 4.58 3.66 -21.12
CA TYR A 95 4.27 2.65 -20.10
C TYR A 95 2.78 2.49 -19.84
N VAL A 96 1.99 3.54 -20.06
CA VAL A 96 0.55 3.57 -19.83
C VAL A 96 -0.18 4.00 -21.09
N GLU A 97 -1.27 3.30 -21.39
CA GLU A 97 -2.23 3.65 -22.42
C GLU A 97 -3.48 4.25 -21.77
N GLN A 98 -3.95 5.35 -22.34
CA GLN A 98 -5.19 5.99 -21.93
C GLN A 98 -6.19 5.94 -23.09
N LYS A 99 -7.36 5.32 -22.85
CA LYS A 99 -8.42 5.19 -23.87
C LYS A 99 -9.73 5.83 -23.36
N SER A 100 -10.55 6.32 -24.26
CA SER A 100 -11.90 6.80 -23.91
C SER A 100 -12.78 5.64 -23.48
N GLY A 101 -13.66 5.89 -22.49
CA GLY A 101 -14.62 4.89 -22.04
C GLY A 101 -15.63 4.55 -23.15
N ALA A 102 -16.09 3.29 -23.20
CA ALA A 102 -17.04 2.82 -24.22
C ALA A 102 -18.43 3.45 -24.07
N ARG A 103 -18.87 3.74 -22.84
CA ARG A 103 -20.18 4.34 -22.53
C ARG A 103 -20.13 5.86 -22.43
N ASP A 104 -19.04 6.41 -21.87
CA ASP A 104 -18.80 7.84 -21.78
C ASP A 104 -17.41 8.18 -22.30
N ARG A 105 -17.36 8.89 -23.43
CA ARG A 105 -16.12 9.32 -24.08
C ARG A 105 -15.32 10.35 -23.27
N ARG A 106 -15.93 10.96 -22.24
CA ARG A 106 -15.24 11.86 -21.32
C ARG A 106 -14.46 11.12 -20.26
N GLU A 107 -14.84 9.86 -19.99
CA GLU A 107 -14.16 8.98 -19.07
C GLU A 107 -12.83 8.52 -19.66
N ARG A 108 -11.75 8.72 -18.91
CA ARG A 108 -10.42 8.27 -19.30
C ARG A 108 -10.08 7.00 -18.53
N ARG A 109 -9.86 5.92 -19.24
CA ARG A 109 -9.53 4.61 -18.69
C ARG A 109 -8.06 4.28 -18.94
N LEU A 110 -7.45 3.57 -18.01
CA LEU A 110 -6.00 3.33 -17.96
C LEU A 110 -5.68 1.85 -18.07
N TRP A 111 -4.68 1.55 -18.89
CA TRP A 111 -4.07 0.22 -19.04
C TRP A 111 -2.54 0.35 -19.03
N LEU A 112 -1.86 -0.70 -18.60
CA LEU A 112 -0.44 -0.80 -18.90
C LEU A 112 -0.27 -1.18 -20.37
N SER A 113 0.73 -0.61 -21.02
CA SER A 113 1.28 -1.14 -22.26
C SER A 113 2.05 -2.44 -21.98
N GLU A 114 2.48 -3.14 -23.00
CA GLU A 114 3.37 -4.29 -22.87
C GLU A 114 4.64 -3.93 -22.12
N THR A 115 5.27 -2.81 -22.47
CA THR A 115 6.47 -2.29 -21.80
C THR A 115 6.18 -1.89 -20.35
N GLY A 116 5.02 -1.27 -20.09
CA GLY A 116 4.58 -0.91 -18.73
C GLY A 116 4.32 -2.14 -17.86
N ALA A 117 3.72 -3.18 -18.43
CA ALA A 117 3.47 -4.44 -17.73
C ALA A 117 4.78 -5.16 -17.39
N ALA A 118 5.76 -5.18 -18.31
CA ALA A 118 7.07 -5.76 -18.07
C ALA A 118 7.84 -5.02 -16.96
N LEU A 119 7.80 -3.69 -16.96
CA LEU A 119 8.42 -2.89 -15.90
C LEU A 119 7.74 -3.14 -14.55
N GLU A 120 6.41 -3.06 -14.48
CA GLU A 120 5.63 -3.31 -13.27
C GLU A 120 5.92 -4.70 -12.70
N GLN A 121 5.89 -5.73 -13.53
CA GLN A 121 6.21 -7.10 -13.12
C GLN A 121 7.61 -7.21 -12.53
N SER A 122 8.62 -6.61 -13.14
CA SER A 122 9.99 -6.62 -12.65
C SER A 122 10.14 -5.95 -11.27
N LEU A 123 9.43 -4.83 -11.04
CA LEU A 123 9.40 -4.14 -9.76
C LEU A 123 8.69 -4.97 -8.68
N THR A 124 7.53 -5.52 -9.01
CA THR A 124 6.71 -6.33 -8.10
C THR A 124 7.38 -7.65 -7.75
N GLU A 125 8.09 -8.30 -8.68
CA GLU A 125 8.79 -9.55 -8.41
C GLU A 125 9.84 -9.42 -7.31
N ARG A 126 10.60 -8.32 -7.30
CA ARG A 126 11.60 -8.04 -6.25
C ARG A 126 10.95 -7.89 -4.88
N GLN A 127 9.87 -7.14 -4.83
CA GLN A 127 9.09 -6.94 -3.61
C GLN A 127 8.45 -8.23 -3.12
N SER A 128 7.87 -9.02 -4.04
CA SER A 128 7.27 -10.32 -3.74
C SER A 128 8.28 -11.33 -3.19
N LYS A 129 9.51 -11.37 -3.73
CA LYS A 129 10.59 -12.22 -3.22
C LYS A 129 10.95 -11.87 -1.77
N ARG A 130 10.98 -10.58 -1.42
CA ARG A 130 11.25 -10.11 -0.05
C ARG A 130 10.15 -10.54 0.91
N PHE A 131 8.88 -10.34 0.52
CA PHE A 131 7.73 -10.81 1.30
C PHE A 131 7.72 -12.33 1.46
N ALA A 132 7.93 -13.08 0.36
CA ALA A 132 7.93 -14.54 0.39
C ALA A 132 9.02 -15.10 1.32
N ARG A 133 10.20 -14.48 1.36
CA ARG A 133 11.25 -14.85 2.32
C ARG A 133 10.78 -14.64 3.75
N ALA A 134 10.34 -13.43 4.09
CA ALA A 134 9.87 -13.09 5.43
C ALA A 134 8.71 -13.98 5.89
N TYR A 135 7.76 -14.27 5.01
CA TYR A 135 6.60 -15.12 5.30
C TYR A 135 7.01 -16.58 5.55
N ARG A 136 8.00 -17.11 4.81
CA ARG A 136 8.53 -18.47 5.06
C ARG A 136 9.26 -18.56 6.39
N GLU A 137 10.02 -17.54 6.75
CA GLU A 137 10.77 -17.49 8.00
C GLU A 137 9.85 -17.39 9.24
N THR A 138 8.71 -16.73 9.13
CA THR A 138 7.83 -16.44 10.28
C THR A 138 6.60 -17.34 10.39
N GLY A 139 6.15 -17.93 9.30
CA GLY A 139 4.99 -18.85 9.27
C GLY A 139 3.63 -18.14 9.22
N ALA A 140 2.59 -18.97 9.07
CA ALA A 140 1.23 -18.49 8.75
C ALA A 140 0.59 -17.65 9.85
N GLU A 141 0.81 -17.97 11.12
CA GLU A 141 0.25 -17.23 12.25
C GLU A 141 0.79 -15.80 12.31
N ALA A 142 2.11 -15.63 12.15
CA ALA A 142 2.73 -14.32 12.11
C ALA A 142 2.26 -13.49 10.90
N VAL A 143 2.06 -14.13 9.74
CA VAL A 143 1.51 -13.47 8.54
C VAL A 143 0.09 -12.97 8.78
N ASP A 144 -0.76 -13.76 9.44
CA ASP A 144 -2.12 -13.33 9.80
C ASP A 144 -2.09 -12.18 10.80
N GLY A 145 -1.25 -12.26 11.83
CA GLY A 145 -1.02 -11.19 12.79
C GLY A 145 -0.53 -9.89 12.14
N PHE A 146 0.44 -9.98 11.25
CA PHE A 146 0.96 -8.84 10.48
C PHE A 146 -0.14 -8.15 9.66
N ARG A 147 -0.98 -8.92 8.95
CA ARG A 147 -2.11 -8.36 8.19
C ARG A 147 -3.11 -7.63 9.09
N LYS A 148 -3.44 -8.21 10.25
CA LYS A 148 -4.33 -7.60 11.23
C LYS A 148 -3.78 -6.28 11.77
N VAL A 149 -2.49 -6.24 12.08
CA VAL A 149 -1.82 -5.01 12.55
C VAL A 149 -1.84 -3.93 11.47
N LEU A 150 -1.47 -4.26 10.23
CA LEU A 150 -1.50 -3.29 9.12
C LEU A 150 -2.90 -2.73 8.86
N LEU A 151 -3.93 -3.59 8.88
CA LEU A 151 -5.32 -3.14 8.75
C LEU A 151 -5.74 -2.27 9.93
N GLY A 152 -5.26 -2.56 11.14
CA GLY A 152 -5.52 -1.76 12.34
C GLY A 152 -4.88 -0.37 12.33
N LEU A 153 -3.81 -0.17 11.54
CA LEU A 153 -3.17 1.14 11.36
C LEU A 153 -3.93 2.06 10.39
N LEU A 154 -4.89 1.53 9.63
CA LEU A 154 -5.70 2.33 8.73
C LEU A 154 -6.84 3.03 9.48
N ASP A 155 -7.17 4.24 9.04
CA ASP A 155 -8.37 4.93 9.52
C ASP A 155 -9.63 4.10 9.21
N PRO A 156 -10.65 4.08 10.12
CA PRO A 156 -11.79 3.18 9.98
C PRO A 156 -12.51 3.21 8.62
N PRO A 157 -12.79 4.37 8.00
CA PRO A 157 -13.41 4.42 6.67
C PRO A 157 -12.53 3.79 5.58
N GLU A 158 -11.22 4.02 5.66
CA GLU A 158 -10.24 3.48 4.72
C GLU A 158 -10.09 1.98 4.85
N ARG A 159 -10.05 1.48 6.08
CA ARG A 159 -9.95 0.05 6.37
C ARG A 159 -11.03 -0.76 5.65
N ALA A 160 -12.29 -0.35 5.77
CA ALA A 160 -13.41 -1.03 5.13
C ALA A 160 -13.26 -1.08 3.60
N GLU A 161 -12.83 0.03 3.00
CA GLU A 161 -12.63 0.12 1.56
C GLU A 161 -11.43 -0.74 1.09
N VAL A 162 -10.32 -0.72 1.82
CA VAL A 162 -9.15 -1.55 1.53
C VAL A 162 -9.48 -3.03 1.64
N GLU A 163 -10.17 -3.46 2.70
CA GLU A 163 -10.60 -4.85 2.87
C GLU A 163 -11.48 -5.32 1.71
N LYS A 164 -12.39 -4.47 1.23
CA LYS A 164 -13.23 -4.75 0.05
C LYS A 164 -12.39 -4.95 -1.20
N ARG A 165 -11.43 -4.04 -1.47
CA ARG A 165 -10.53 -4.14 -2.64
C ARG A 165 -9.66 -5.39 -2.59
N LEU A 166 -9.11 -5.74 -1.43
CA LEU A 166 -8.29 -6.95 -1.27
C LEU A 166 -9.08 -8.24 -1.50
N ARG A 167 -10.38 -8.24 -1.21
CA ARG A 167 -11.27 -9.38 -1.51
C ARG A 167 -11.62 -9.48 -3.00
N SER A 168 -11.83 -8.37 -3.68
CA SER A 168 -12.17 -8.34 -5.12
C SER A 168 -10.99 -8.62 -6.05
N GLY A 169 -9.78 -8.57 -5.57
CA GLY A 169 -8.55 -8.86 -6.34
C GLY A 169 -8.06 -10.31 -6.24
N ARG A 170 -8.90 -11.20 -5.68
CA ARG A 170 -8.62 -12.65 -5.61
C ARG A 170 -9.34 -13.39 -6.75
#